data_237e9518ab5a9b9a3dfbcb61cbb2c773
#
_entry.id   237e9518ab5a9b9a3dfbcb61cbb2c773
#
_cell.length_a   1.000
_cell.length_b   1.000
_cell.length_c   1.000
_cell.angle_alpha   90.00
_cell.angle_beta   90.00
_cell.angle_gamma   90.00
#
_symmetry.space_group_name_H-M   'P 1'
#
loop_
_entity.id
_entity.type
_entity.pdbx_description
1 polymer ?
#
loop_
_entity_poly.entity_id
_entity_poly.type
_entity_poly.pdbx_seq_one_letter_code
_entity_poly.pdbx_strand_id
1 'polypeptide(L)'
;MKKNHNIILPVVLSGGSGTRLWPLSRELYPKQLLPLVDEKTMLQNTVTRLEGIADLGPPLIICNESHRFMVAEQLRLINVRPSAVLLEPVGRNTAPAVAIAALQAMKGGADPVLLVLPADHVIKDFAAFHSAVDEGARLANSGSLITFGVVPDRPETGYGYIKKGKQIKPVQGSKLTVQSSSKKRVQGSILDIGHRTLNVAFKVDRFEEKPDLAKAKKLISSGEYLWNSGMFMFRASRYLDELRRFAPDILSSCRKTLKGAVRDLDFTRLDSEAFAGCRSDSIDYAVMEKTGCAVVIPLEAGWNDIGSWSALWEVLQKDNDGNAVAGDVITKDVSNSFIYAGSRLVAAIGLKGHIIIETADAVLVAGKDEAQKVKNIVAHLKSQKRGEALLHRRVNRPWGSYESIDSSDRFQVKRITVNPGACLSLQKHHHRAEHWIVVKGTARITKGSEVITITENESTYIPLGTMHRLENPGKIPLELIEVQSGSYLGEDDIERFDDRYGRKGTNK
;
A
#
# COMPACT_ATOMS: atom_id res chain seq x y z
N MET A 1 -27.22 -2.76 -25.52
CA MET A 1 -25.94 -2.97 -24.84
C MET A 1 -26.03 -4.25 -24.00
N LYS A 2 -25.30 -5.32 -24.35
CA LYS A 2 -25.22 -6.53 -23.52
C LYS A 2 -24.56 -6.16 -22.20
N LYS A 3 -25.26 -6.32 -21.06
CA LYS A 3 -24.68 -6.14 -19.72
C LYS A 3 -23.57 -7.17 -19.57
N ASN A 4 -22.30 -6.74 -19.55
CA ASN A 4 -21.16 -7.61 -19.28
C ASN A 4 -21.22 -8.05 -17.81
N HIS A 5 -21.86 -9.21 -17.57
CA HIS A 5 -22.05 -9.76 -16.21
C HIS A 5 -20.82 -10.46 -15.61
N ASN A 6 -19.70 -10.53 -16.33
CA ASN A 6 -18.52 -11.33 -15.92
C ASN A 6 -17.26 -10.50 -15.62
N ILE A 7 -17.34 -9.16 -15.59
CA ILE A 7 -16.16 -8.34 -15.28
C ILE A 7 -15.68 -8.59 -13.86
N ILE A 8 -14.39 -8.91 -13.71
CA ILE A 8 -13.68 -8.92 -12.43
C ILE A 8 -13.16 -7.50 -12.19
N LEU A 9 -13.63 -6.86 -11.13
CA LEU A 9 -13.18 -5.53 -10.72
C LEU A 9 -12.20 -5.65 -9.55
N PRO A 10 -10.91 -5.40 -9.75
CA PRO A 10 -9.97 -5.33 -8.64
C PRO A 10 -10.31 -4.16 -7.72
N VAL A 11 -10.40 -4.44 -6.43
CA VAL A 11 -10.56 -3.45 -5.36
C VAL A 11 -9.30 -3.49 -4.51
N VAL A 12 -8.43 -2.51 -4.67
CA VAL A 12 -7.15 -2.45 -3.97
C VAL A 12 -7.28 -1.59 -2.73
N LEU A 13 -7.12 -2.21 -1.57
CA LEU A 13 -7.18 -1.55 -0.26
C LEU A 13 -5.76 -1.05 0.10
N SER A 14 -5.53 0.24 -0.08
CA SER A 14 -4.26 0.92 0.24
C SER A 14 -4.38 1.73 1.53
N GLY A 15 -5.03 1.14 2.53
CA GLY A 15 -5.17 1.69 3.88
C GLY A 15 -4.07 1.21 4.83
N GLY A 16 -4.09 1.74 6.04
CA GLY A 16 -3.14 1.36 7.11
C GLY A 16 -1.84 2.16 7.09
N SER A 17 -1.26 2.38 8.25
CA SER A 17 -0.02 3.16 8.43
C SER A 17 1.25 2.32 8.28
N GLY A 18 1.15 0.98 8.33
CA GLY A 18 2.29 0.06 8.10
C GLY A 18 3.53 0.28 8.98
N THR A 19 3.40 0.89 10.15
CA THR A 19 4.49 1.43 10.99
C THR A 19 5.47 0.38 11.55
N ARG A 20 5.18 -0.91 11.40
CA ARG A 20 6.07 -2.01 11.86
C ARG A 20 7.38 -2.11 11.06
N LEU A 21 7.43 -1.48 9.87
CA LEU A 21 8.64 -1.39 9.05
C LEU A 21 9.31 0.00 9.19
N TRP A 22 9.12 0.67 10.33
CA TRP A 22 9.93 1.82 10.67
C TRP A 22 11.42 1.41 10.73
N PRO A 23 12.37 2.21 10.23
CA PRO A 23 12.25 3.59 9.77
C PRO A 23 11.88 3.78 8.29
N LEU A 24 11.74 2.73 7.46
CA LEU A 24 11.30 2.89 6.07
C LEU A 24 9.83 3.28 5.95
N SER A 25 8.95 2.62 6.72
CA SER A 25 7.54 3.04 6.75
C SER A 25 7.32 4.17 7.75
N ARG A 26 6.55 5.15 7.36
CA ARG A 26 6.13 6.30 8.19
C ARG A 26 4.61 6.44 8.09
N GLU A 27 4.00 7.18 8.99
CA GLU A 27 2.55 7.37 8.96
C GLU A 27 2.06 7.96 7.64
N LEU A 28 2.76 8.99 7.13
CA LEU A 28 2.45 9.62 5.85
C LEU A 28 3.20 8.99 4.65
N TYR A 29 3.97 7.93 4.86
CA TYR A 29 4.62 7.14 3.82
C TYR A 29 4.57 5.66 4.19
N PRO A 30 3.38 5.05 4.12
CA PRO A 30 3.16 3.71 4.64
C PRO A 30 3.73 2.61 3.74
N LYS A 31 3.82 1.40 4.30
CA LYS A 31 4.42 0.19 3.71
C LYS A 31 3.99 -0.06 2.26
N GLN A 32 2.72 0.09 1.95
CA GLN A 32 2.19 -0.19 0.61
C GLN A 32 2.74 0.72 -0.49
N LEU A 33 3.31 1.85 -0.12
CA LEU A 33 3.91 2.81 -1.06
C LEU A 33 5.43 2.70 -1.16
N LEU A 34 6.04 1.68 -0.51
CA LEU A 34 7.48 1.42 -0.49
C LEU A 34 7.87 0.33 -1.49
N PRO A 35 9.03 0.44 -2.15
CA PRO A 35 9.65 -0.62 -2.95
C PRO A 35 10.44 -1.56 -2.01
N LEU A 36 9.78 -2.58 -1.43
CA LEU A 36 10.34 -3.42 -0.39
C LEU A 36 11.00 -4.71 -0.93
N VAL A 37 10.53 -5.22 -2.05
CA VAL A 37 10.93 -6.53 -2.60
C VAL A 37 11.71 -6.39 -3.91
N ASP A 38 11.32 -5.41 -4.70
CA ASP A 38 11.91 -5.07 -5.99
C ASP A 38 11.80 -3.54 -6.23
N GLU A 39 12.05 -3.08 -7.46
CA GLU A 39 12.00 -1.66 -7.83
C GLU A 39 10.59 -1.07 -7.79
N LYS A 40 9.55 -1.90 -7.86
CA LYS A 40 8.15 -1.47 -7.78
C LYS A 40 7.70 -1.39 -6.34
N THR A 41 6.84 -0.42 -6.06
CA THR A 41 6.18 -0.36 -4.74
C THR A 41 5.20 -1.51 -4.55
N MET A 42 4.84 -1.80 -3.31
CA MET A 42 3.89 -2.88 -3.00
C MET A 42 2.53 -2.65 -3.69
N LEU A 43 2.06 -1.40 -3.77
CA LEU A 43 0.87 -1.03 -4.52
C LEU A 43 1.02 -1.34 -6.02
N GLN A 44 2.14 -0.95 -6.62
CA GLN A 44 2.42 -1.23 -8.03
C GLN A 44 2.47 -2.73 -8.29
N ASN A 45 3.16 -3.50 -7.44
CA ASN A 45 3.21 -4.95 -7.51
C ASN A 45 1.82 -5.59 -7.36
N THR A 46 0.96 -5.05 -6.49
CA THR A 46 -0.41 -5.54 -6.32
C THR A 46 -1.23 -5.36 -7.58
N VAL A 47 -1.04 -4.26 -8.31
CA VAL A 47 -1.79 -4.00 -9.55
C VAL A 47 -1.18 -4.77 -10.73
N THR A 48 0.14 -4.76 -10.90
CA THR A 48 0.78 -5.38 -12.08
C THR A 48 0.70 -6.90 -12.07
N ARG A 49 0.67 -7.56 -10.89
CA ARG A 49 0.48 -9.04 -10.81
C ARG A 49 -0.87 -9.54 -11.34
N LEU A 50 -1.82 -8.64 -11.59
CA LEU A 50 -3.14 -8.99 -12.15
C LEU A 50 -3.13 -9.09 -13.68
N GLU A 51 -2.07 -8.63 -14.32
CA GLU A 51 -1.93 -8.70 -15.79
C GLU A 51 -2.03 -10.15 -16.26
N GLY A 52 -2.88 -10.39 -17.27
CA GLY A 52 -3.15 -11.72 -17.80
C GLY A 52 -4.38 -12.43 -17.23
N ILE A 53 -5.03 -11.91 -16.19
CA ILE A 53 -6.34 -12.41 -15.73
C ILE A 53 -7.41 -12.04 -16.75
N ALA A 54 -8.25 -13.01 -17.14
CA ALA A 54 -9.33 -12.80 -18.07
C ALA A 54 -10.43 -11.91 -17.48
N ASP A 55 -11.12 -11.14 -18.34
CA ASP A 55 -12.26 -10.27 -17.97
C ASP A 55 -11.92 -9.23 -16.86
N LEU A 56 -10.64 -8.88 -16.70
CA LEU A 56 -10.18 -7.91 -15.71
C LEU A 56 -10.57 -6.49 -16.10
N GLY A 57 -11.28 -5.80 -15.23
CA GLY A 57 -11.56 -4.36 -15.35
C GLY A 57 -10.45 -3.49 -14.73
N PRO A 58 -10.48 -2.16 -15.00
CA PRO A 58 -9.53 -1.24 -14.38
C PRO A 58 -9.73 -1.19 -12.86
N PRO A 59 -8.64 -1.14 -12.05
CA PRO A 59 -8.73 -1.24 -10.60
C PRO A 59 -9.48 -0.06 -9.97
N LEU A 60 -10.22 -0.33 -8.91
CA LEU A 60 -10.75 0.65 -7.98
C LEU A 60 -9.83 0.69 -6.77
N ILE A 61 -9.33 1.88 -6.43
CA ILE A 61 -8.39 2.04 -5.32
C ILE A 61 -9.09 2.73 -4.16
N ILE A 62 -8.85 2.23 -2.94
CA ILE A 62 -9.28 2.89 -1.71
C ILE A 62 -8.02 3.23 -0.91
N CYS A 63 -7.84 4.49 -0.56
CA CYS A 63 -6.69 4.94 0.22
C CYS A 63 -7.06 6.07 1.18
N ASN A 64 -6.21 6.28 2.18
CA ASN A 64 -6.34 7.46 3.03
C ASN A 64 -6.12 8.75 2.19
N GLU A 65 -6.88 9.78 2.50
CA GLU A 65 -6.80 11.08 1.81
C GLU A 65 -5.39 11.66 1.79
N SER A 66 -4.62 11.47 2.87
CA SER A 66 -3.24 11.94 2.97
C SER A 66 -2.29 11.29 1.95
N HIS A 67 -2.61 10.11 1.46
CA HIS A 67 -1.77 9.34 0.53
C HIS A 67 -2.15 9.51 -0.95
N ARG A 68 -3.25 10.22 -1.25
CA ARG A 68 -3.87 10.29 -2.58
C ARG A 68 -2.91 10.61 -3.74
N PHE A 69 -2.02 11.58 -3.54
CA PHE A 69 -1.10 12.00 -4.59
C PHE A 69 -0.01 10.97 -4.86
N MET A 70 0.50 10.32 -3.81
CA MET A 70 1.48 9.25 -3.98
C MET A 70 0.86 8.04 -4.69
N VAL A 71 -0.35 7.67 -4.32
CA VAL A 71 -1.11 6.59 -4.98
C VAL A 71 -1.31 6.92 -6.46
N ALA A 72 -1.80 8.12 -6.78
CA ALA A 72 -2.01 8.55 -8.15
C ALA A 72 -0.72 8.55 -8.97
N GLU A 73 0.38 9.07 -8.42
CA GLU A 73 1.68 9.11 -9.09
C GLU A 73 2.25 7.70 -9.33
N GLN A 74 2.16 6.80 -8.34
CA GLN A 74 2.64 5.43 -8.48
C GLN A 74 1.86 4.66 -9.57
N LEU A 75 0.55 4.87 -9.67
CA LEU A 75 -0.25 4.27 -10.75
C LEU A 75 0.09 4.88 -12.12
N ARG A 76 0.32 6.19 -12.18
CA ARG A 76 0.75 6.90 -13.39
C ARG A 76 2.09 6.35 -13.93
N LEU A 77 3.05 6.10 -13.03
CA LEU A 77 4.37 5.57 -13.39
C LEU A 77 4.32 4.19 -14.05
N ILE A 78 3.30 3.39 -13.76
CA ILE A 78 3.07 2.08 -14.40
C ILE A 78 1.99 2.13 -15.48
N ASN A 79 1.58 3.33 -15.94
CA ASN A 79 0.55 3.54 -16.96
C ASN A 79 -0.82 2.90 -16.64
N VAL A 80 -1.17 2.74 -15.38
CA VAL A 80 -2.46 2.23 -14.94
C VAL A 80 -3.42 3.37 -14.63
N ARG A 81 -4.58 3.37 -15.33
CA ARG A 81 -5.67 4.30 -15.05
C ARG A 81 -6.73 3.58 -14.20
N PRO A 82 -6.93 3.94 -12.93
CA PRO A 82 -7.96 3.34 -12.10
C PRO A 82 -9.37 3.74 -12.55
N SER A 83 -10.37 2.89 -12.28
CA SER A 83 -11.79 3.21 -12.50
C SER A 83 -12.28 4.29 -11.53
N ALA A 84 -11.74 4.31 -10.32
CA ALA A 84 -11.93 5.35 -9.31
C ALA A 84 -10.83 5.27 -8.26
N VAL A 85 -10.51 6.41 -7.63
CA VAL A 85 -9.71 6.50 -6.40
C VAL A 85 -10.60 7.12 -5.32
N LEU A 86 -10.98 6.31 -4.32
CA LEU A 86 -11.86 6.69 -3.22
C LEU A 86 -11.01 7.06 -2.02
N LEU A 87 -11.24 8.25 -1.45
CA LEU A 87 -10.43 8.80 -0.36
C LEU A 87 -11.14 8.63 0.97
N GLU A 88 -10.58 7.80 1.84
CA GLU A 88 -11.03 7.67 3.23
C GLU A 88 -10.48 8.84 4.07
N PRO A 89 -11.34 9.64 4.71
CA PRO A 89 -10.90 10.71 5.60
C PRO A 89 -10.28 10.17 6.91
N VAL A 90 -10.72 8.98 7.32
CA VAL A 90 -10.24 8.25 8.52
C VAL A 90 -10.34 6.75 8.28
N GLY A 91 -9.45 5.96 8.88
CA GLY A 91 -9.52 4.49 8.77
C GLY A 91 -10.72 3.91 9.54
N ARG A 92 -11.53 3.07 8.87
CA ARG A 92 -12.67 2.35 9.46
C ARG A 92 -12.61 0.84 9.26
N ASN A 93 -11.41 0.31 9.03
CA ASN A 93 -11.17 -1.10 8.76
C ASN A 93 -11.79 -1.55 7.42
N THR A 94 -11.78 -2.83 7.11
CA THR A 94 -12.03 -3.35 5.76
C THR A 94 -13.51 -3.47 5.37
N ALA A 95 -14.44 -3.70 6.31
CA ALA A 95 -15.85 -3.85 5.95
C ALA A 95 -16.47 -2.57 5.35
N PRO A 96 -16.29 -1.36 5.93
CA PRO A 96 -16.76 -0.14 5.32
C PRO A 96 -16.06 0.17 3.98
N ALA A 97 -14.75 -0.05 3.88
CA ALA A 97 -14.01 0.17 2.65
C ALA A 97 -14.56 -0.68 1.49
N VAL A 98 -14.74 -1.98 1.71
CA VAL A 98 -15.31 -2.89 0.71
C VAL A 98 -16.77 -2.55 0.40
N ALA A 99 -17.56 -2.10 1.39
CA ALA A 99 -18.95 -1.67 1.16
C ALA A 99 -19.03 -0.43 0.25
N ILE A 100 -18.17 0.56 0.46
CA ILE A 100 -18.06 1.74 -0.41
C ILE A 100 -17.65 1.33 -1.81
N ALA A 101 -16.66 0.42 -1.95
CA ALA A 101 -16.26 -0.10 -3.27
C ALA A 101 -17.40 -0.81 -3.98
N ALA A 102 -18.14 -1.67 -3.29
CA ALA A 102 -19.29 -2.40 -3.84
C ALA A 102 -20.40 -1.44 -4.31
N LEU A 103 -20.75 -0.46 -3.47
CA LEU A 103 -21.75 0.56 -3.82
C LEU A 103 -21.31 1.40 -5.01
N GLN A 104 -20.02 1.77 -5.09
CA GLN A 104 -19.46 2.52 -6.21
C GLN A 104 -19.48 1.69 -7.51
N ALA A 105 -19.08 0.42 -7.43
CA ALA A 105 -19.04 -0.50 -8.56
C ALA A 105 -20.44 -0.81 -9.15
N MET A 106 -21.47 -0.72 -8.33
CA MET A 106 -22.86 -0.95 -8.76
C MET A 106 -23.55 0.28 -9.34
N LYS A 107 -22.90 1.44 -9.35
CA LYS A 107 -23.46 2.63 -10.02
C LYS A 107 -23.73 2.33 -11.50
N GLY A 108 -24.87 2.79 -12.01
CA GLY A 108 -25.29 2.52 -13.40
C GLY A 108 -25.86 1.12 -13.64
N GLY A 109 -26.17 0.35 -12.57
CA GLY A 109 -26.84 -0.95 -12.67
C GLY A 109 -25.90 -2.13 -13.00
N ALA A 110 -24.59 -1.95 -12.87
CA ALA A 110 -23.62 -3.04 -12.94
C ALA A 110 -23.62 -3.89 -11.65
N ASP A 111 -23.17 -5.14 -11.78
CA ASP A 111 -22.92 -6.03 -10.63
C ASP A 111 -21.69 -6.89 -10.91
N PRO A 112 -20.48 -6.28 -10.85
CA PRO A 112 -19.24 -7.00 -11.12
C PRO A 112 -18.87 -7.94 -9.98
N VAL A 113 -17.99 -8.90 -10.31
CA VAL A 113 -17.27 -9.66 -9.28
C VAL A 113 -16.13 -8.80 -8.76
N LEU A 114 -16.14 -8.48 -7.49
CA LEU A 114 -15.05 -7.74 -6.82
C LEU A 114 -13.94 -8.72 -6.45
N LEU A 115 -12.69 -8.41 -6.81
CA LEU A 115 -11.48 -9.04 -6.30
C LEU A 115 -10.82 -8.07 -5.32
N VAL A 116 -11.02 -8.29 -4.03
CA VAL A 116 -10.53 -7.41 -2.95
C VAL A 116 -9.12 -7.83 -2.55
N LEU A 117 -8.19 -6.89 -2.65
CA LEU A 117 -6.76 -7.13 -2.47
C LEU A 117 -6.15 -6.09 -1.52
N PRO A 118 -5.49 -6.50 -0.43
CA PRO A 118 -4.58 -5.61 0.29
C PRO A 118 -3.40 -5.19 -0.61
N ALA A 119 -3.03 -3.90 -0.55
CA ALA A 119 -1.98 -3.32 -1.38
C ALA A 119 -0.55 -3.66 -0.93
N ASP A 120 -0.40 -4.45 0.13
CA ASP A 120 0.85 -4.60 0.89
C ASP A 120 1.30 -6.06 1.06
N HIS A 121 0.74 -6.98 0.27
CA HIS A 121 1.09 -8.39 0.28
C HIS A 121 1.99 -8.78 -0.90
N VAL A 122 2.91 -9.70 -0.66
CA VAL A 122 3.72 -10.36 -1.69
C VAL A 122 3.05 -11.65 -2.16
N ILE A 123 3.13 -11.91 -3.45
CA ILE A 123 2.82 -13.19 -4.09
C ILE A 123 3.96 -13.48 -5.05
N LYS A 124 4.55 -14.67 -4.97
CA LYS A 124 5.71 -15.06 -5.80
C LYS A 124 5.29 -15.83 -7.06
N ASP A 125 4.31 -16.72 -6.95
CA ASP A 125 3.77 -17.51 -8.06
C ASP A 125 2.47 -16.89 -8.60
N PHE A 126 2.60 -16.09 -9.65
CA PHE A 126 1.46 -15.44 -10.29
C PHE A 126 0.56 -16.45 -11.02
N ALA A 127 1.11 -17.53 -11.56
CA ALA A 127 0.32 -18.54 -12.26
C ALA A 127 -0.62 -19.27 -11.30
N ALA A 128 -0.12 -19.69 -10.13
CA ALA A 128 -0.94 -20.28 -9.07
C ALA A 128 -2.00 -19.28 -8.58
N PHE A 129 -1.65 -18.01 -8.42
CA PHE A 129 -2.58 -16.97 -8.01
C PHE A 129 -3.68 -16.74 -9.06
N HIS A 130 -3.35 -16.61 -10.35
CA HIS A 130 -4.32 -16.43 -11.44
C HIS A 130 -5.29 -17.62 -11.51
N SER A 131 -4.76 -18.84 -11.40
CA SER A 131 -5.61 -20.05 -11.38
C SER A 131 -6.60 -20.05 -10.21
N ALA A 132 -6.19 -19.59 -9.02
CA ALA A 132 -7.07 -19.47 -7.87
C ALA A 132 -8.12 -18.36 -8.09
N VAL A 133 -7.76 -17.25 -8.73
CA VAL A 133 -8.69 -16.16 -9.08
C VAL A 133 -9.74 -16.63 -10.10
N ASP A 134 -9.34 -17.39 -11.11
CA ASP A 134 -10.28 -17.94 -12.11
C ASP A 134 -11.33 -18.85 -11.46
N GLU A 135 -10.92 -19.74 -10.56
CA GLU A 135 -11.85 -20.58 -9.80
C GLU A 135 -12.71 -19.75 -8.84
N GLY A 136 -12.10 -18.73 -8.20
CA GLY A 136 -12.81 -17.76 -7.35
C GLY A 136 -13.91 -17.02 -8.11
N ALA A 137 -13.62 -16.56 -9.33
CA ALA A 137 -14.60 -15.88 -10.19
C ALA A 137 -15.78 -16.78 -10.53
N ARG A 138 -15.51 -18.05 -10.86
CA ARG A 138 -16.55 -19.04 -11.15
C ARG A 138 -17.49 -19.25 -9.95
N LEU A 139 -16.93 -19.41 -8.75
CA LEU A 139 -17.69 -19.63 -7.53
C LEU A 139 -18.42 -18.37 -7.06
N ALA A 140 -17.80 -17.19 -7.20
CA ALA A 140 -18.41 -15.90 -6.91
C ALA A 140 -19.63 -15.65 -7.81
N ASN A 141 -19.56 -16.02 -9.09
CA ASN A 141 -20.68 -15.95 -10.02
C ASN A 141 -21.83 -16.88 -9.63
N SER A 142 -21.57 -17.96 -8.90
CA SER A 142 -22.61 -18.83 -8.34
C SER A 142 -23.17 -18.37 -7.00
N GLY A 143 -22.75 -17.19 -6.49
CA GLY A 143 -23.29 -16.57 -5.28
C GLY A 143 -22.50 -16.87 -4.00
N SER A 144 -21.30 -17.45 -4.09
CA SER A 144 -20.42 -17.67 -2.93
C SER A 144 -19.60 -16.42 -2.58
N LEU A 145 -19.22 -16.29 -1.30
CA LEU A 145 -18.21 -15.35 -0.84
C LEU A 145 -16.89 -16.10 -0.67
N ILE A 146 -15.91 -15.76 -1.49
CA ILE A 146 -14.62 -16.46 -1.55
C ILE A 146 -13.61 -15.75 -0.68
N THR A 147 -12.82 -16.53 0.06
CA THR A 147 -11.55 -16.11 0.64
C THR A 147 -10.42 -17.02 0.15
N PHE A 148 -9.21 -16.49 0.02
CA PHE A 148 -8.03 -17.26 -0.36
C PHE A 148 -7.27 -17.64 0.90
N GLY A 149 -7.15 -18.93 1.15
CA GLY A 149 -6.51 -19.47 2.34
C GLY A 149 -5.11 -19.96 2.02
N VAL A 150 -4.10 -19.37 2.68
CA VAL A 150 -2.69 -19.75 2.48
C VAL A 150 -2.38 -21.03 3.27
N VAL A 151 -1.68 -21.97 2.64
CA VAL A 151 -1.23 -23.19 3.33
C VAL A 151 -0.17 -22.83 4.36
N PRO A 152 -0.41 -23.14 5.65
CA PRO A 152 0.51 -22.79 6.71
C PRO A 152 1.81 -23.57 6.65
N ASP A 153 2.95 -22.90 6.80
CA ASP A 153 4.28 -23.51 6.91
C ASP A 153 4.90 -23.41 8.32
N ARG A 154 4.30 -22.59 9.19
CA ARG A 154 4.74 -22.35 10.57
C ARG A 154 3.58 -21.93 11.49
N PRO A 155 3.72 -22.04 12.84
CA PRO A 155 2.69 -21.60 13.78
C PRO A 155 2.73 -20.08 13.99
N GLU A 156 2.10 -19.33 13.06
CA GLU A 156 2.01 -17.87 13.12
C GLU A 156 0.87 -17.41 14.04
N THR A 157 1.17 -16.55 15.00
CA THR A 157 0.19 -16.03 15.96
C THR A 157 -0.43 -14.69 15.54
N GLY A 158 0.13 -14.06 14.51
CA GLY A 158 -0.33 -12.78 13.98
C GLY A 158 -1.47 -12.91 12.96
N TYR A 159 -1.77 -14.13 12.49
CA TYR A 159 -2.75 -14.39 11.44
C TYR A 159 -4.05 -14.99 11.97
N GLY A 160 -5.12 -14.78 11.21
CA GLY A 160 -6.34 -15.55 11.32
C GLY A 160 -6.18 -16.92 10.65
N TYR A 161 -6.89 -17.94 11.14
CA TYR A 161 -6.91 -19.29 10.60
C TYR A 161 -8.33 -19.63 10.15
N ILE A 162 -8.44 -20.31 9.00
CA ILE A 162 -9.71 -20.73 8.40
C ILE A 162 -9.76 -22.24 8.40
N LYS A 163 -10.73 -22.84 9.10
CA LYS A 163 -10.96 -24.27 9.06
C LYS A 163 -11.66 -24.67 7.77
N LYS A 164 -11.08 -25.62 7.04
CA LYS A 164 -11.70 -26.26 5.87
C LYS A 164 -12.88 -27.13 6.31
N GLY A 165 -14.03 -26.89 5.75
CA GLY A 165 -15.21 -27.76 5.90
C GLY A 165 -15.36 -28.73 4.71
N LYS A 166 -16.58 -28.97 4.29
CA LYS A 166 -16.89 -29.90 3.18
C LYS A 166 -16.31 -29.38 1.86
N GLN A 167 -15.62 -30.27 1.14
CA GLN A 167 -15.12 -29.99 -0.21
C GLN A 167 -16.25 -29.70 -1.19
N ILE A 168 -16.08 -28.70 -2.02
CA ILE A 168 -16.98 -28.34 -3.11
C ILE A 168 -16.54 -29.15 -4.34
N LYS A 169 -17.41 -30.00 -4.86
CA LYS A 169 -17.10 -30.76 -6.07
C LYS A 169 -17.05 -29.81 -7.29
N PRO A 170 -16.08 -29.96 -8.21
CA PRO A 170 -16.09 -29.25 -9.48
C PRO A 170 -17.40 -29.53 -10.22
N VAL A 171 -18.03 -28.51 -10.79
CA VAL A 171 -19.20 -28.73 -11.65
C VAL A 171 -18.71 -29.43 -12.92
N GLN A 172 -19.29 -30.58 -13.26
CA GLN A 172 -18.99 -31.30 -14.51
C GLN A 172 -19.25 -30.37 -15.70
N GLY A 173 -18.22 -30.05 -16.48
CA GLY A 173 -18.31 -29.18 -17.66
C GLY A 173 -17.14 -28.25 -17.94
N SER A 174 -16.22 -28.08 -17.04
CA SER A 174 -14.99 -27.28 -17.32
C SER A 174 -14.00 -28.13 -18.12
N LYS A 175 -13.89 -27.88 -19.44
CA LYS A 175 -12.79 -28.41 -20.26
C LYS A 175 -11.48 -27.79 -19.76
N LEU A 176 -10.68 -28.58 -19.06
CA LEU A 176 -9.30 -28.26 -18.73
C LEU A 176 -8.48 -28.22 -20.04
N THR A 177 -8.16 -27.04 -20.53
CA THR A 177 -7.19 -26.88 -21.62
C THR A 177 -5.81 -27.05 -21.01
N VAL A 178 -5.29 -28.27 -21.08
CA VAL A 178 -3.91 -28.60 -20.71
C VAL A 178 -3.00 -28.11 -21.83
N GLN A 179 -2.38 -26.95 -21.68
CA GLN A 179 -1.19 -26.61 -22.48
C GLN A 179 0.01 -27.37 -21.92
N SER A 180 0.36 -28.46 -22.59
CA SER A 180 1.59 -29.23 -22.31
C SER A 180 2.78 -28.45 -22.85
N SER A 181 3.58 -27.84 -21.98
CA SER A 181 4.93 -27.40 -22.35
C SER A 181 5.90 -28.58 -22.29
N SER A 182 6.45 -28.91 -23.45
CA SER A 182 7.58 -29.75 -23.82
C SER A 182 8.36 -30.45 -22.71
N LYS A 183 8.36 -31.80 -22.80
CA LYS A 183 9.26 -32.73 -22.13
C LYS A 183 10.72 -32.51 -22.59
N LYS A 184 11.61 -32.06 -21.69
CA LYS A 184 13.05 -32.38 -21.80
C LYS A 184 13.36 -33.56 -20.89
N ARG A 185 13.70 -34.69 -21.49
CA ARG A 185 14.24 -35.88 -20.81
C ARG A 185 15.66 -35.56 -20.35
N VAL A 186 15.91 -35.64 -19.06
CA VAL A 186 17.23 -35.86 -18.48
C VAL A 186 17.15 -37.18 -17.71
N GLN A 187 18.06 -38.11 -18.03
CA GLN A 187 18.17 -39.42 -17.39
C GLN A 187 18.61 -39.27 -15.92
N GLY A 188 17.94 -39.97 -15.04
CA GLY A 188 18.39 -40.22 -13.67
C GLY A 188 17.55 -39.60 -12.58
N SER A 189 16.82 -40.48 -11.85
CA SER A 189 15.98 -40.27 -10.68
C SER A 189 14.61 -39.63 -10.93
N ILE A 190 13.61 -40.50 -10.79
CA ILE A 190 12.19 -40.14 -10.68
C ILE A 190 11.96 -39.49 -9.30
N LEU A 191 11.85 -38.20 -9.27
CA LEU A 191 11.07 -37.48 -8.25
C LEU A 191 9.93 -36.82 -9.01
N ASP A 192 8.78 -37.49 -8.98
CA ASP A 192 7.52 -36.96 -9.49
C ASP A 192 7.03 -35.86 -8.51
N ILE A 193 7.49 -34.61 -8.70
CA ILE A 193 6.92 -33.44 -8.05
C ILE A 193 5.98 -32.77 -9.02
N GLY A 194 4.96 -33.49 -9.42
CA GLY A 194 3.79 -32.98 -10.12
C GLY A 194 2.79 -32.41 -9.14
N HIS A 195 3.09 -31.35 -8.41
CA HIS A 195 2.08 -30.59 -7.69
C HIS A 195 1.23 -29.77 -8.68
N ARG A 196 0.35 -30.46 -9.40
CA ARG A 196 -0.85 -29.85 -9.95
C ARG A 196 -1.79 -29.67 -8.77
N THR A 197 -1.78 -28.52 -8.12
CA THR A 197 -2.85 -28.13 -7.23
C THR A 197 -4.11 -28.00 -8.09
N LEU A 198 -4.94 -29.03 -8.06
CA LEU A 198 -6.33 -28.90 -8.50
C LEU A 198 -6.91 -27.79 -7.64
N ASN A 199 -7.57 -26.80 -8.23
CA ASN A 199 -8.26 -25.72 -7.53
C ASN A 199 -9.46 -26.29 -6.75
N VAL A 200 -9.14 -26.92 -5.63
CA VAL A 200 -10.11 -27.55 -4.74
C VAL A 200 -10.63 -26.49 -3.79
N ALA A 201 -11.92 -26.20 -3.83
CA ALA A 201 -12.54 -25.27 -2.92
C ALA A 201 -13.25 -26.00 -1.77
N PHE A 202 -13.30 -25.38 -0.60
CA PHE A 202 -13.97 -25.91 0.59
C PHE A 202 -14.97 -24.89 1.13
N LYS A 203 -16.10 -25.36 1.68
CA LYS A 203 -16.90 -24.51 2.56
C LYS A 203 -16.03 -24.09 3.75
N VAL A 204 -16.20 -22.87 4.22
CA VAL A 204 -15.59 -22.45 5.48
C VAL A 204 -16.38 -23.08 6.63
N ASP A 205 -15.70 -23.79 7.53
CA ASP A 205 -16.31 -24.33 8.75
C ASP A 205 -16.32 -23.27 9.85
N ARG A 206 -15.17 -22.64 10.12
CA ARG A 206 -15.03 -21.53 11.08
C ARG A 206 -13.75 -20.76 10.89
N PHE A 207 -13.70 -19.58 11.50
CA PHE A 207 -12.50 -18.76 11.65
C PHE A 207 -11.95 -18.84 13.07
N GLU A 208 -10.63 -18.71 13.20
CA GLU A 208 -9.90 -18.62 14.47
C GLU A 208 -8.92 -17.46 14.38
N GLU A 209 -9.20 -16.37 15.06
CA GLU A 209 -8.40 -15.15 14.93
C GLU A 209 -7.24 -15.14 15.94
N LYS A 210 -6.04 -14.95 15.44
CA LYS A 210 -4.79 -14.77 16.21
C LYS A 210 -4.64 -15.70 17.42
N PRO A 211 -4.56 -17.02 17.20
CA PRO A 211 -4.42 -17.97 18.29
C PRO A 211 -3.08 -17.78 19.01
N ASP A 212 -3.01 -18.22 20.26
CA ASP A 212 -1.72 -18.36 20.92
C ASP A 212 -0.84 -19.44 20.27
N LEU A 213 0.44 -19.48 20.60
CA LEU A 213 1.41 -20.38 19.96
C LEU A 213 1.05 -21.87 20.14
N ALA A 214 0.51 -22.27 21.30
CA ALA A 214 0.14 -23.65 21.56
C ALA A 214 -1.05 -24.07 20.68
N LYS A 215 -2.04 -23.18 20.56
CA LYS A 215 -3.20 -23.38 19.69
C LYS A 215 -2.78 -23.36 18.22
N ALA A 216 -1.95 -22.40 17.78
CA ALA A 216 -1.43 -22.33 16.41
C ALA A 216 -0.74 -23.64 15.99
N LYS A 217 0.12 -24.20 16.85
CA LYS A 217 0.76 -25.51 16.61
C LYS A 217 -0.27 -26.62 16.40
N LYS A 218 -1.32 -26.69 17.22
CA LYS A 218 -2.38 -27.69 17.10
C LYS A 218 -3.17 -27.52 15.80
N LEU A 219 -3.49 -26.28 15.42
CA LEU A 219 -4.23 -26.00 14.19
C LEU A 219 -3.45 -26.48 12.95
N ILE A 220 -2.14 -26.20 12.88
CA ILE A 220 -1.30 -26.65 11.78
C ILE A 220 -1.18 -28.18 11.75
N SER A 221 -0.92 -28.81 12.90
CA SER A 221 -0.75 -30.27 12.98
C SER A 221 -1.97 -31.05 12.54
N SER A 222 -3.16 -30.43 12.58
CA SER A 222 -4.39 -31.06 12.10
C SER A 222 -4.47 -31.17 10.58
N GLY A 223 -3.74 -30.32 9.85
CA GLY A 223 -3.83 -30.20 8.38
C GLY A 223 -5.15 -29.64 7.84
N GLU A 224 -6.07 -29.26 8.74
CA GLU A 224 -7.42 -28.78 8.38
C GLU A 224 -7.52 -27.27 8.21
N TYR A 225 -6.49 -26.51 8.61
CA TYR A 225 -6.55 -25.05 8.64
C TYR A 225 -5.64 -24.42 7.59
N LEU A 226 -6.08 -23.26 7.11
CA LEU A 226 -5.35 -22.35 6.23
C LEU A 226 -5.22 -20.99 6.92
N TRP A 227 -4.17 -20.22 6.61
CA TRP A 227 -4.12 -18.82 7.05
C TRP A 227 -5.08 -17.97 6.24
N ASN A 228 -5.73 -17.03 6.88
CA ASN A 228 -6.55 -16.03 6.22
C ASN A 228 -5.63 -14.99 5.53
N SER A 229 -5.64 -14.96 4.21
CA SER A 229 -4.83 -14.01 3.44
C SER A 229 -5.37 -12.57 3.45
N GLY A 230 -6.61 -12.36 3.90
CA GLY A 230 -7.28 -11.06 3.76
C GLY A 230 -7.64 -10.68 2.32
N MET A 231 -7.53 -11.61 1.37
CA MET A 231 -8.00 -11.44 0.00
C MET A 231 -9.37 -12.09 -0.16
N PHE A 232 -10.29 -11.40 -0.84
CA PHE A 232 -11.66 -11.88 -1.00
C PHE A 232 -12.15 -11.72 -2.43
N MET A 233 -13.17 -12.52 -2.81
CA MET A 233 -13.78 -12.42 -4.11
C MET A 233 -15.28 -12.74 -4.06
N PHE A 234 -16.13 -11.87 -4.59
CA PHE A 234 -17.59 -12.03 -4.56
C PHE A 234 -18.28 -11.04 -5.48
N ARG A 235 -19.53 -11.28 -5.86
CA ARG A 235 -20.36 -10.26 -6.51
C ARG A 235 -20.63 -9.10 -5.56
N ALA A 236 -20.59 -7.88 -6.09
CA ALA A 236 -20.83 -6.67 -5.32
C ALA A 236 -22.21 -6.72 -4.61
N SER A 237 -23.27 -7.12 -5.32
CA SER A 237 -24.61 -7.28 -4.74
C SER A 237 -24.62 -8.29 -3.61
N ARG A 238 -23.95 -9.45 -3.80
CA ARG A 238 -23.93 -10.51 -2.80
C ARG A 238 -23.30 -10.07 -1.48
N TYR A 239 -22.19 -9.36 -1.56
CA TYR A 239 -21.56 -8.81 -0.37
C TYR A 239 -22.47 -7.82 0.36
N LEU A 240 -23.12 -6.91 -0.37
CA LEU A 240 -24.02 -5.93 0.22
C LEU A 240 -25.27 -6.57 0.85
N ASP A 241 -25.74 -7.69 0.31
CA ASP A 241 -26.87 -8.44 0.89
C ASP A 241 -26.47 -9.09 2.21
N GLU A 242 -25.30 -9.71 2.30
CA GLU A 242 -24.78 -10.28 3.55
C GLU A 242 -24.48 -9.16 4.56
N LEU A 243 -23.89 -8.06 4.12
CA LEU A 243 -23.64 -6.91 4.99
C LEU A 243 -24.95 -6.30 5.52
N ARG A 244 -26.02 -6.24 4.71
CA ARG A 244 -27.35 -5.81 5.16
C ARG A 244 -27.90 -6.72 6.26
N ARG A 245 -27.62 -8.02 6.16
CA ARG A 245 -28.08 -9.03 7.14
C ARG A 245 -27.31 -8.94 8.45
N PHE A 246 -26.01 -8.79 8.43
CA PHE A 246 -25.14 -8.96 9.60
C PHE A 246 -24.60 -7.69 10.19
N ALA A 247 -24.54 -6.60 9.40
CA ALA A 247 -24.05 -5.28 9.81
C ALA A 247 -24.78 -4.14 9.06
N PRO A 248 -26.13 -4.02 9.23
CA PRO A 248 -26.95 -3.04 8.52
C PRO A 248 -26.57 -1.59 8.83
N ASP A 249 -26.03 -1.34 10.01
CA ASP A 249 -25.51 -0.05 10.46
C ASP A 249 -24.34 0.42 9.59
N ILE A 250 -23.37 -0.47 9.27
CA ILE A 250 -22.25 -0.18 8.38
C ILE A 250 -22.78 0.15 6.99
N LEU A 251 -23.66 -0.69 6.44
CA LEU A 251 -24.24 -0.43 5.11
C LEU A 251 -24.97 0.91 5.03
N SER A 252 -25.76 1.25 6.05
CA SER A 252 -26.48 2.53 6.12
C SER A 252 -25.52 3.72 6.12
N SER A 253 -24.47 3.65 6.96
CA SER A 253 -23.44 4.69 7.03
C SER A 253 -22.68 4.82 5.70
N CYS A 254 -22.29 3.72 5.06
CA CYS A 254 -21.61 3.74 3.76
C CYS A 254 -22.48 4.34 2.65
N ARG A 255 -23.79 4.09 2.65
CA ARG A 255 -24.72 4.74 1.70
C ARG A 255 -24.80 6.25 1.90
N LYS A 256 -24.87 6.72 3.15
CA LYS A 256 -24.84 8.16 3.47
C LYS A 256 -23.54 8.79 3.00
N THR A 257 -22.42 8.15 3.35
CA THR A 257 -21.07 8.57 2.95
C THR A 257 -20.94 8.75 1.43
N LEU A 258 -21.43 7.79 0.66
CA LEU A 258 -21.29 7.83 -0.81
C LEU A 258 -22.28 8.84 -1.45
N LYS A 259 -23.42 9.11 -0.81
CA LYS A 259 -24.36 10.13 -1.24
C LYS A 259 -23.80 11.54 -1.07
N GLY A 260 -23.04 11.80 0.02
CA GLY A 260 -22.37 13.06 0.31
C GLY A 260 -20.99 13.19 -0.35
N ALA A 261 -20.51 12.16 -1.09
CA ALA A 261 -19.20 12.18 -1.69
C ALA A 261 -19.08 13.22 -2.81
N VAL A 262 -17.92 13.89 -2.88
CA VAL A 262 -17.63 14.95 -3.84
C VAL A 262 -16.51 14.48 -4.79
N ARG A 263 -16.69 14.72 -6.08
CA ARG A 263 -15.62 14.50 -7.06
C ARG A 263 -14.63 15.66 -7.03
N ASP A 264 -13.36 15.34 -6.89
CA ASP A 264 -12.24 16.27 -6.85
C ASP A 264 -11.16 15.80 -7.84
N LEU A 265 -11.17 16.36 -9.05
CA LEU A 265 -10.31 15.94 -10.16
C LEU A 265 -10.45 14.42 -10.45
N ASP A 266 -9.37 13.67 -10.23
CA ASP A 266 -9.32 12.21 -10.42
C ASP A 266 -9.77 11.41 -9.18
N PHE A 267 -10.10 12.12 -8.10
CA PHE A 267 -10.45 11.54 -6.81
C PHE A 267 -11.95 11.64 -6.52
N THR A 268 -12.42 10.75 -5.65
CA THR A 268 -13.73 10.85 -5.00
C THR A 268 -13.51 10.96 -3.50
N ARG A 269 -13.74 12.16 -2.94
CA ARG A 269 -13.68 12.40 -1.50
C ARG A 269 -14.96 11.90 -0.87
N LEU A 270 -14.83 11.00 0.10
CA LEU A 270 -15.94 10.51 0.88
C LEU A 270 -16.40 11.60 1.88
N ASP A 271 -17.69 11.60 2.20
CA ASP A 271 -18.22 12.49 3.24
C ASP A 271 -17.56 12.18 4.58
N SER A 272 -16.87 13.17 5.14
CA SER A 272 -15.99 12.97 6.32
C SER A 272 -16.80 12.67 7.58
N GLU A 273 -17.92 13.35 7.81
CA GLU A 273 -18.74 13.18 9.00
C GLU A 273 -19.46 11.83 8.98
N ALA A 274 -20.11 11.51 7.86
CA ALA A 274 -20.82 10.25 7.71
C ALA A 274 -19.88 9.05 7.79
N PHE A 275 -18.65 9.13 7.23
CA PHE A 275 -17.68 8.05 7.30
C PHE A 275 -17.04 7.94 8.68
N ALA A 276 -16.74 9.05 9.34
CA ALA A 276 -16.22 9.06 10.72
C ALA A 276 -17.24 8.47 11.72
N GLY A 277 -18.53 8.63 11.47
CA GLY A 277 -19.60 8.00 12.26
C GLY A 277 -19.83 6.51 11.97
N CYS A 278 -19.21 5.95 10.93
CA CYS A 278 -19.32 4.52 10.61
C CYS A 278 -18.58 3.66 11.64
N ARG A 279 -19.19 2.56 12.08
CA ARG A 279 -18.55 1.58 12.94
C ARG A 279 -17.34 0.97 12.23
N SER A 280 -16.21 0.93 12.94
CA SER A 280 -14.98 0.31 12.45
C SER A 280 -15.04 -1.21 12.65
N ASP A 281 -15.03 -1.98 11.58
CA ASP A 281 -15.08 -3.43 11.64
C ASP A 281 -14.37 -4.06 10.43
N SER A 282 -13.81 -5.27 10.59
CA SER A 282 -13.24 -6.02 9.46
C SER A 282 -14.34 -6.75 8.69
N ILE A 283 -14.08 -7.02 7.41
CA ILE A 283 -14.96 -7.87 6.59
C ILE A 283 -15.09 -9.27 7.18
N ASP A 284 -14.03 -9.75 7.85
CA ASP A 284 -14.00 -11.05 8.52
C ASP A 284 -15.08 -11.10 9.59
N TYR A 285 -15.04 -10.21 10.57
CA TYR A 285 -15.99 -10.16 11.69
C TYR A 285 -17.40 -9.69 11.28
N ALA A 286 -17.47 -8.73 10.36
CA ALA A 286 -18.75 -8.19 9.95
C ALA A 286 -19.57 -9.18 9.13
N VAL A 287 -18.92 -9.99 8.27
CA VAL A 287 -19.60 -10.85 7.30
C VAL A 287 -19.05 -12.27 7.26
N MET A 288 -17.74 -12.47 7.04
CA MET A 288 -17.19 -13.77 6.65
C MET A 288 -17.35 -14.86 7.72
N GLU A 289 -17.26 -14.51 9.00
CA GLU A 289 -17.47 -15.43 10.11
C GLU A 289 -18.94 -15.81 10.34
N LYS A 290 -19.88 -15.00 9.82
CA LYS A 290 -21.32 -15.14 10.08
C LYS A 290 -22.08 -15.76 8.91
N THR A 291 -21.53 -15.63 7.70
CA THR A 291 -22.21 -16.09 6.50
C THR A 291 -22.11 -17.60 6.29
N GLY A 292 -23.22 -18.23 5.89
CA GLY A 292 -23.21 -19.64 5.44
C GLY A 292 -22.72 -19.85 4.01
N CYS A 293 -22.31 -18.78 3.31
CA CYS A 293 -21.91 -18.83 1.89
C CYS A 293 -20.40 -18.66 1.69
N ALA A 294 -19.61 -18.62 2.78
CA ALA A 294 -18.16 -18.52 2.71
C ALA A 294 -17.52 -19.79 2.14
N VAL A 295 -16.60 -19.59 1.21
CA VAL A 295 -15.81 -20.64 0.56
C VAL A 295 -14.35 -20.26 0.61
N VAL A 296 -13.46 -21.18 0.98
CA VAL A 296 -12.03 -20.99 0.96
C VAL A 296 -11.40 -21.76 -0.20
N ILE A 297 -10.53 -21.09 -0.95
CA ILE A 297 -9.67 -21.67 -1.99
C ILE A 297 -8.25 -21.71 -1.42
N PRO A 298 -7.64 -22.90 -1.29
CA PRO A 298 -6.23 -23.00 -0.90
C PRO A 298 -5.32 -22.30 -1.90
N LEU A 299 -4.34 -21.52 -1.41
CA LEU A 299 -3.41 -20.75 -2.20
C LEU A 299 -1.97 -21.07 -1.80
N GLU A 300 -1.23 -21.72 -2.68
CA GLU A 300 0.21 -21.98 -2.59
C GLU A 300 0.94 -21.11 -3.61
N ALA A 301 1.01 -19.82 -3.36
CA ALA A 301 1.60 -18.85 -4.30
C ALA A 301 2.77 -18.06 -3.69
N GLY A 302 3.40 -18.59 -2.64
CA GLY A 302 4.49 -17.87 -1.95
C GLY A 302 4.00 -16.54 -1.36
N TRP A 303 2.82 -16.54 -0.76
CA TRP A 303 2.22 -15.37 -0.13
C TRP A 303 2.93 -14.98 1.17
N ASN A 304 3.06 -13.66 1.39
CA ASN A 304 3.53 -13.10 2.65
C ASN A 304 2.93 -11.69 2.83
N ASP A 305 2.50 -11.37 4.05
CA ASP A 305 1.93 -10.06 4.37
C ASP A 305 2.99 -8.99 4.69
N ILE A 306 4.26 -9.37 4.78
CA ILE A 306 5.39 -8.50 5.21
C ILE A 306 5.01 -7.70 6.48
N GLY A 307 4.54 -8.39 7.50
CA GLY A 307 4.09 -7.79 8.74
C GLY A 307 5.22 -7.30 9.66
N SER A 308 6.49 -7.64 9.37
CA SER A 308 7.67 -7.28 10.14
C SER A 308 8.93 -7.31 9.29
N TRP A 309 10.03 -6.79 9.83
CA TRP A 309 11.36 -6.90 9.22
C TRP A 309 11.83 -8.34 9.02
N SER A 310 11.49 -9.23 9.96
CA SER A 310 11.80 -10.67 9.84
C SER A 310 11.06 -11.29 8.66
N ALA A 311 9.77 -10.96 8.49
CA ALA A 311 8.97 -11.42 7.36
C ALA A 311 9.51 -10.90 6.02
N LEU A 312 9.99 -9.65 5.98
CA LEU A 312 10.64 -9.10 4.79
C LEU A 312 11.95 -9.86 4.48
N TRP A 313 12.80 -10.10 5.49
CA TRP A 313 14.01 -10.90 5.32
C TRP A 313 13.71 -12.30 4.75
N GLU A 314 12.62 -12.95 5.17
CA GLU A 314 12.22 -14.28 4.66
C GLU A 314 11.95 -14.30 3.15
N VAL A 315 11.37 -13.24 2.60
CA VAL A 315 11.00 -13.17 1.18
C VAL A 315 12.12 -12.66 0.26
N LEU A 316 13.10 -11.93 0.80
CA LEU A 316 14.24 -11.40 0.04
C LEU A 316 15.24 -12.51 -0.35
N GLN A 317 15.98 -12.27 -1.43
CA GLN A 317 17.09 -13.10 -1.81
C GLN A 317 18.22 -12.96 -0.79
N LYS A 318 18.88 -14.08 -0.49
CA LYS A 318 19.96 -14.17 0.51
C LYS A 318 21.28 -14.59 -0.14
N ASP A 319 22.37 -14.13 0.44
CA ASP A 319 23.70 -14.64 0.15
C ASP A 319 23.94 -16.04 0.77
N ASN A 320 25.15 -16.58 0.61
CA ASN A 320 25.53 -17.92 1.12
C ASN A 320 25.51 -18.00 2.66
N ASP A 321 25.66 -16.86 3.35
CA ASP A 321 25.64 -16.76 4.82
C ASP A 321 24.24 -16.46 5.36
N GLY A 322 23.22 -16.44 4.48
CA GLY A 322 21.83 -16.18 4.83
C GLY A 322 21.52 -14.70 5.05
N ASN A 323 22.36 -13.78 4.60
CA ASN A 323 22.09 -12.35 4.73
C ASN A 323 21.29 -11.85 3.54
N ALA A 324 20.38 -10.92 3.79
CA ALA A 324 19.78 -10.05 2.79
C ALA A 324 20.42 -8.66 2.91
N VAL A 325 20.92 -8.13 1.80
CA VAL A 325 21.67 -6.86 1.77
C VAL A 325 21.10 -5.96 0.69
N ALA A 326 20.90 -4.70 0.99
CA ALA A 326 20.44 -3.70 0.03
C ALA A 326 21.11 -2.33 0.28
N GLY A 327 21.54 -1.65 -0.79
CA GLY A 327 22.25 -0.39 -0.74
C GLY A 327 23.77 -0.55 -0.60
N ASP A 328 24.45 0.48 -0.13
CA ASP A 328 25.91 0.51 0.05
C ASP A 328 26.29 -0.14 1.38
N VAL A 329 26.55 -1.45 1.35
CA VAL A 329 26.79 -2.26 2.56
C VAL A 329 28.07 -3.09 2.41
N ILE A 330 28.91 -3.07 3.45
CA ILE A 330 30.08 -3.93 3.60
C ILE A 330 29.88 -4.85 4.82
N THR A 331 30.02 -6.15 4.63
CA THR A 331 29.88 -7.15 5.69
C THR A 331 31.17 -7.93 5.90
N LYS A 332 31.50 -8.25 7.15
CA LYS A 332 32.55 -9.19 7.51
C LYS A 332 32.09 -10.04 8.70
N ASP A 333 32.14 -11.36 8.56
CA ASP A 333 31.70 -12.30 9.61
C ASP A 333 30.24 -12.05 10.06
N VAL A 334 29.34 -11.79 9.09
CA VAL A 334 27.91 -11.52 9.32
C VAL A 334 27.09 -12.66 8.76
N SER A 335 26.10 -13.14 9.52
CA SER A 335 25.20 -14.21 9.08
C SER A 335 23.75 -14.03 9.51
N ASN A 336 22.81 -14.57 8.70
CA ASN A 336 21.36 -14.59 8.95
C ASN A 336 20.77 -13.20 9.29
N SER A 337 21.29 -12.15 8.70
CA SER A 337 20.99 -10.76 9.01
C SER A 337 20.34 -10.05 7.82
N PHE A 338 19.60 -8.98 8.09
CA PHE A 338 19.11 -8.07 7.07
C PHE A 338 19.73 -6.68 7.29
N ILE A 339 20.41 -6.16 6.27
CA ILE A 339 21.07 -4.86 6.31
C ILE A 339 20.62 -4.04 5.12
N TYR A 340 20.03 -2.90 5.39
CA TYR A 340 19.57 -1.93 4.40
C TYR A 340 20.27 -0.58 4.65
N ALA A 341 20.97 -0.10 3.63
CA ALA A 341 21.61 1.22 3.60
C ALA A 341 20.88 2.11 2.59
N GLY A 342 20.04 3.02 3.10
CA GLY A 342 19.22 3.89 2.26
C GLY A 342 19.94 5.15 1.77
N SER A 343 20.98 5.62 2.51
CA SER A 343 21.66 6.88 2.20
C SER A 343 23.15 6.89 2.49
N ARG A 344 23.64 6.09 3.43
CA ARG A 344 25.05 6.06 3.86
C ARG A 344 25.62 4.66 3.72
N LEU A 345 26.94 4.56 3.61
CA LEU A 345 27.65 3.31 3.77
C LEU A 345 27.37 2.72 5.16
N VAL A 346 26.94 1.46 5.19
CA VAL A 346 26.80 0.65 6.40
C VAL A 346 27.83 -0.45 6.41
N ALA A 347 28.76 -0.42 7.35
CA ALA A 347 29.74 -1.48 7.57
C ALA A 347 29.35 -2.31 8.80
N ALA A 348 29.21 -3.62 8.66
CA ALA A 348 28.81 -4.52 9.73
C ALA A 348 29.84 -5.65 9.90
N ILE A 349 30.25 -5.92 11.13
CA ILE A 349 31.27 -6.93 11.45
C ILE A 349 30.80 -7.79 12.64
N GLY A 350 30.95 -9.12 12.49
CA GLY A 350 30.75 -10.07 13.60
C GLY A 350 29.31 -10.19 14.11
N LEU A 351 28.30 -9.97 13.23
CA LEU A 351 26.90 -9.97 13.63
C LEU A 351 26.17 -11.24 13.16
N LYS A 352 25.22 -11.69 13.96
CA LYS A 352 24.38 -12.84 13.65
C LYS A 352 22.93 -12.59 14.01
N GLY A 353 22.01 -12.76 13.05
CA GLY A 353 20.57 -12.64 13.29
C GLY A 353 20.14 -11.22 13.63
N HIS A 354 20.69 -10.20 12.97
CA HIS A 354 20.35 -8.80 13.19
C HIS A 354 19.60 -8.19 12.01
N ILE A 355 18.84 -7.17 12.31
CA ILE A 355 18.20 -6.27 11.37
C ILE A 355 18.78 -4.89 11.57
N ILE A 356 19.38 -4.34 10.52
CA ILE A 356 19.98 -2.99 10.51
C ILE A 356 19.37 -2.24 9.34
N ILE A 357 18.65 -1.17 9.63
CA ILE A 357 17.97 -0.37 8.62
C ILE A 357 18.41 1.09 8.79
N GLU A 358 19.13 1.61 7.83
CA GLU A 358 19.59 2.99 7.78
C GLU A 358 18.72 3.79 6.80
N THR A 359 18.29 4.95 7.24
CA THR A 359 17.63 6.00 6.44
C THR A 359 18.32 7.33 6.72
N ALA A 360 18.06 8.35 5.90
CA ALA A 360 18.70 9.66 6.04
C ALA A 360 18.55 10.30 7.43
N ASP A 361 17.56 9.91 8.22
CA ASP A 361 17.17 10.51 9.50
C ASP A 361 17.09 9.53 10.68
N ALA A 362 17.25 8.22 10.44
CA ALA A 362 17.15 7.23 11.52
C ALA A 362 17.94 5.96 11.19
N VAL A 363 18.42 5.29 12.23
CA VAL A 363 19.00 3.95 12.16
C VAL A 363 18.25 3.05 13.14
N LEU A 364 17.73 1.93 12.65
CA LEU A 364 17.21 0.84 13.50
C LEU A 364 18.24 -0.28 13.56
N VAL A 365 18.56 -0.72 14.77
CA VAL A 365 19.32 -1.95 15.03
C VAL A 365 18.47 -2.82 15.95
N ALA A 366 18.15 -4.04 15.54
CA ALA A 366 17.32 -4.96 16.31
C ALA A 366 17.78 -6.40 16.13
N GLY A 367 17.60 -7.25 17.14
CA GLY A 367 17.62 -8.68 16.93
C GLY A 367 16.46 -9.11 16.02
N LYS A 368 16.70 -10.06 15.13
CA LYS A 368 15.69 -10.50 14.15
C LYS A 368 14.40 -11.01 14.82
N ASP A 369 14.54 -11.70 15.95
CA ASP A 369 13.41 -12.25 16.72
C ASP A 369 12.62 -11.16 17.47
N GLU A 370 13.19 -9.97 17.62
CA GLU A 370 12.61 -8.81 18.31
C GLU A 370 11.93 -7.81 17.37
N ALA A 371 11.92 -8.07 16.05
CA ALA A 371 11.42 -7.15 15.03
C ALA A 371 9.98 -6.68 15.25
N GLN A 372 9.14 -7.48 15.89
CA GLN A 372 7.76 -7.10 16.24
C GLN A 372 7.68 -5.97 17.28
N LYS A 373 8.75 -5.75 18.08
CA LYS A 373 8.81 -4.69 19.09
C LYS A 373 9.05 -3.29 18.49
N VAL A 374 9.35 -3.17 17.20
CA VAL A 374 9.50 -1.87 16.49
C VAL A 374 8.27 -0.98 16.69
N LYS A 375 7.08 -1.56 16.80
CA LYS A 375 5.84 -0.82 17.12
C LYS A 375 5.95 0.02 18.41
N ASN A 376 6.71 -0.45 19.40
CA ASN A 376 6.87 0.25 20.70
C ASN A 376 7.78 1.48 20.52
N ILE A 377 8.81 1.39 19.66
CA ILE A 377 9.66 2.53 19.30
C ILE A 377 8.82 3.61 18.59
N VAL A 378 7.98 3.21 17.63
CA VAL A 378 7.10 4.16 16.94
C VAL A 378 6.10 4.82 17.90
N ALA A 379 5.52 4.06 18.83
CA ALA A 379 4.64 4.61 19.85
C ALA A 379 5.36 5.64 20.74
N HIS A 380 6.62 5.36 21.12
CA HIS A 380 7.45 6.29 21.86
C HIS A 380 7.76 7.58 21.09
N LEU A 381 8.16 7.47 19.80
CA LEU A 381 8.39 8.63 18.94
C LEU A 381 7.12 9.50 18.81
N LYS A 382 5.95 8.87 18.67
CA LYS A 382 4.66 9.58 18.62
C LYS A 382 4.34 10.31 19.93
N SER A 383 4.59 9.68 21.08
CA SER A 383 4.37 10.32 22.39
C SER A 383 5.26 11.55 22.59
N GLN A 384 6.45 11.54 22.00
CA GLN A 384 7.38 12.67 21.98
C GLN A 384 7.13 13.67 20.85
N LYS A 385 6.09 13.45 20.00
CA LYS A 385 5.78 14.27 18.81
C LYS A 385 6.96 14.41 17.83
N ARG A 386 7.81 13.39 17.72
CA ARG A 386 8.96 13.40 16.82
C ARG A 386 8.54 13.20 15.37
N GLY A 387 9.13 14.03 14.47
CA GLY A 387 8.83 14.00 13.03
C GLY A 387 9.14 12.68 12.35
N GLU A 388 10.12 11.91 12.87
CA GLU A 388 10.56 10.62 12.34
C GLU A 388 9.48 9.53 12.44
N ALA A 389 8.41 9.75 13.21
CA ALA A 389 7.23 8.89 13.20
C ALA A 389 6.30 9.18 12.01
N LEU A 390 6.33 10.39 11.47
CA LEU A 390 5.37 10.89 10.48
C LEU A 390 5.91 10.89 9.05
N LEU A 391 7.08 11.46 8.83
CA LEU A 391 7.67 11.75 7.52
C LEU A 391 9.14 11.36 7.44
N HIS A 392 9.59 11.12 6.22
CA HIS A 392 11.02 11.12 5.87
C HIS A 392 11.55 12.55 5.67
N ARG A 393 12.86 12.71 5.65
CA ARG A 393 13.49 13.98 5.20
C ARG A 393 13.03 14.38 3.81
N ARG A 394 12.90 13.39 2.89
CA ARG A 394 12.35 13.60 1.55
C ARG A 394 10.85 13.36 1.54
N VAL A 395 10.11 14.37 1.10
CA VAL A 395 8.63 14.36 1.02
C VAL A 395 8.21 14.55 -0.43
N ASN A 396 7.45 13.59 -0.96
CA ASN A 396 6.89 13.68 -2.31
C ASN A 396 5.62 14.56 -2.30
N ARG A 397 5.49 15.35 -3.35
CA ARG A 397 4.38 16.27 -3.61
C ARG A 397 3.89 16.11 -5.06
N PRO A 398 2.69 16.57 -5.42
CA PRO A 398 2.21 16.48 -6.80
C PRO A 398 3.09 17.20 -7.84
N TRP A 399 3.82 18.21 -7.40
CA TRP A 399 4.73 18.99 -8.22
C TRP A 399 6.16 18.45 -8.25
N GLY A 400 6.48 17.44 -7.46
CA GLY A 400 7.84 16.89 -7.35
C GLY A 400 8.15 16.44 -5.93
N SER A 401 9.24 16.95 -5.33
CA SER A 401 9.60 16.59 -3.95
C SER A 401 10.41 17.69 -3.28
N TYR A 402 10.46 17.68 -1.97
CA TYR A 402 11.48 18.41 -1.22
C TYR A 402 12.17 17.47 -0.22
N GLU A 403 13.42 17.81 0.12
CA GLU A 403 14.22 17.09 1.10
C GLU A 403 14.80 18.10 2.08
N SER A 404 14.52 17.92 3.38
CA SER A 404 15.16 18.72 4.44
C SER A 404 16.60 18.26 4.59
N ILE A 405 17.55 19.16 4.32
CA ILE A 405 19.00 18.89 4.40
C ILE A 405 19.49 19.18 5.82
N ASP A 406 19.16 20.37 6.33
CA ASP A 406 19.57 20.83 7.66
C ASP A 406 18.54 21.79 8.24
N SER A 407 18.46 21.86 9.57
CA SER A 407 17.54 22.78 10.26
C SER A 407 17.98 23.08 11.68
N SER A 408 17.68 24.31 12.11
CA SER A 408 17.84 24.78 13.47
C SER A 408 16.66 25.70 13.83
N ASP A 409 16.68 26.29 15.01
CA ASP A 409 15.57 27.14 15.50
C ASP A 409 15.21 28.30 14.57
N ARG A 410 16.19 28.82 13.81
CA ARG A 410 16.02 30.03 12.99
C ARG A 410 16.27 29.83 11.50
N PHE A 411 16.63 28.63 11.06
CA PHE A 411 16.78 28.31 9.62
C PHE A 411 16.40 26.89 9.29
N GLN A 412 16.02 26.67 8.03
CA GLN A 412 15.86 25.37 7.41
C GLN A 412 16.40 25.41 5.98
N VAL A 413 17.16 24.39 5.61
CA VAL A 413 17.66 24.20 4.25
C VAL A 413 16.91 23.03 3.60
N LYS A 414 16.34 23.28 2.43
CA LYS A 414 15.64 22.25 1.64
C LYS A 414 16.23 22.13 0.24
N ARG A 415 16.35 20.92 -0.27
CA ARG A 415 16.47 20.66 -1.71
C ARG A 415 15.07 20.48 -2.27
N ILE A 416 14.71 21.26 -3.27
CA ILE A 416 13.42 21.18 -3.94
C ILE A 416 13.64 20.68 -5.35
N THR A 417 12.88 19.65 -5.76
CA THR A 417 12.85 19.12 -7.13
C THR A 417 11.46 19.34 -7.69
N VAL A 418 11.35 20.07 -8.82
CA VAL A 418 10.07 20.35 -9.48
C VAL A 418 10.02 19.64 -10.82
N ASN A 419 8.99 18.81 -11.03
CA ASN A 419 8.79 18.07 -12.27
C ASN A 419 8.59 19.03 -13.47
N PRO A 420 8.92 18.61 -14.71
CA PRO A 420 8.67 19.40 -15.92
C PRO A 420 7.22 19.87 -16.02
N GLY A 421 7.04 21.16 -16.26
CA GLY A 421 5.71 21.79 -16.38
C GLY A 421 4.93 21.94 -15.07
N ALA A 422 5.48 21.51 -13.95
CA ALA A 422 4.83 21.63 -12.64
C ALA A 422 5.15 22.96 -11.96
N CYS A 423 4.32 23.32 -10.96
CA CYS A 423 4.52 24.54 -10.17
C CYS A 423 4.08 24.32 -8.72
N LEU A 424 4.67 25.07 -7.79
CA LEU A 424 4.20 25.18 -6.42
C LEU A 424 2.95 26.09 -6.35
N SER A 425 2.27 26.10 -5.20
CA SER A 425 1.18 27.05 -4.95
C SER A 425 1.70 28.50 -4.97
N LEU A 426 0.84 29.44 -5.35
CA LEU A 426 1.09 30.84 -5.02
C LEU A 426 0.85 31.01 -3.52
N GLN A 427 1.89 31.45 -2.80
CA GLN A 427 1.90 31.44 -1.34
C GLN A 427 2.69 32.63 -0.77
N LYS A 428 2.48 32.91 0.51
CA LYS A 428 3.32 33.84 1.28
C LYS A 428 3.56 33.29 2.69
N HIS A 429 4.60 33.83 3.35
CA HIS A 429 4.96 33.52 4.74
C HIS A 429 5.02 34.79 5.57
N HIS A 430 4.54 34.73 6.80
CA HIS A 430 4.52 35.89 7.68
C HIS A 430 5.77 36.01 8.57
N HIS A 431 6.47 34.88 8.83
CA HIS A 431 7.53 34.82 9.83
C HIS A 431 8.88 34.36 9.28
N ARG A 432 8.96 34.02 7.98
CA ARG A 432 10.21 33.59 7.32
C ARG A 432 10.40 34.21 5.95
N ALA A 433 11.67 34.47 5.61
CA ALA A 433 12.13 34.81 4.28
C ALA A 433 12.83 33.60 3.65
N GLU A 434 13.00 33.61 2.33
CA GLU A 434 13.58 32.49 1.61
C GLU A 434 14.65 32.94 0.62
N HIS A 435 15.77 32.22 0.54
CA HIS A 435 16.77 32.34 -0.50
C HIS A 435 16.73 31.10 -1.38
N TRP A 436 16.59 31.26 -2.67
CA TRP A 436 16.52 30.19 -3.66
C TRP A 436 17.73 30.24 -4.58
N ILE A 437 18.42 29.12 -4.74
CA ILE A 437 19.58 28.97 -5.63
C ILE A 437 19.26 27.83 -6.60
N VAL A 438 19.21 28.11 -7.90
CA VAL A 438 18.98 27.08 -8.91
C VAL A 438 20.26 26.28 -9.11
N VAL A 439 20.15 24.95 -8.91
CA VAL A 439 21.27 24.01 -9.08
C VAL A 439 21.22 23.35 -10.47
N LYS A 440 20.00 23.09 -10.99
CA LYS A 440 19.79 22.45 -12.28
C LYS A 440 18.49 22.89 -12.91
N GLY A 441 18.53 23.21 -14.20
CA GLY A 441 17.35 23.56 -14.99
C GLY A 441 17.05 25.05 -14.98
N THR A 442 15.79 25.40 -15.23
CA THR A 442 15.33 26.80 -15.33
C THR A 442 14.11 27.00 -14.45
N ALA A 443 14.14 28.01 -13.62
CA ALA A 443 13.05 28.40 -12.73
C ALA A 443 12.35 29.67 -13.25
N ARG A 444 11.02 29.61 -13.36
CA ARG A 444 10.19 30.81 -13.47
C ARG A 444 9.63 31.11 -12.08
N ILE A 445 9.86 32.31 -11.61
CA ILE A 445 9.54 32.72 -10.24
C ILE A 445 8.63 33.94 -10.30
N THR A 446 7.45 33.81 -9.71
CA THR A 446 6.59 34.96 -9.39
C THR A 446 7.03 35.48 -8.01
N LYS A 447 7.31 36.79 -7.91
CA LYS A 447 7.71 37.46 -6.68
C LYS A 447 6.97 38.80 -6.60
N GLY A 448 5.95 38.89 -5.77
CA GLY A 448 5.03 40.03 -5.77
C GLY A 448 4.34 40.20 -7.11
N SER A 449 4.58 41.34 -7.75
CA SER A 449 4.07 41.65 -9.10
C SER A 449 5.05 41.29 -10.23
N GLU A 450 6.28 40.89 -9.90
CA GLU A 450 7.30 40.57 -10.87
C GLU A 450 7.31 39.07 -11.21
N VAL A 451 7.64 38.77 -12.47
CA VAL A 451 7.91 37.40 -12.93
C VAL A 451 9.32 37.40 -13.52
N ILE A 452 10.22 36.68 -12.87
CA ILE A 452 11.61 36.54 -13.32
C ILE A 452 11.87 35.09 -13.74
N THR A 453 12.83 34.93 -14.65
CA THR A 453 13.37 33.62 -15.03
C THR A 453 14.83 33.59 -14.65
N ILE A 454 15.23 32.56 -13.88
CA ILE A 454 16.62 32.31 -13.49
C ILE A 454 17.04 30.89 -13.87
N THR A 455 18.33 30.75 -14.15
CA THR A 455 18.95 29.50 -14.61
C THR A 455 19.99 29.00 -13.60
N GLU A 456 20.71 27.95 -13.96
CA GLU A 456 21.75 27.35 -13.10
C GLU A 456 22.75 28.38 -12.60
N ASN A 457 23.14 28.27 -11.32
CA ASN A 457 24.01 29.19 -10.56
C ASN A 457 23.42 30.57 -10.30
N GLU A 458 22.18 30.84 -10.68
CA GLU A 458 21.50 32.08 -10.31
C GLU A 458 20.67 31.90 -9.04
N SER A 459 20.44 33.01 -8.33
CA SER A 459 19.71 33.02 -7.07
C SER A 459 18.74 34.18 -6.95
N THR A 460 17.75 34.04 -6.09
CA THR A 460 16.84 35.12 -5.72
C THR A 460 16.51 35.10 -4.24
N TYR A 461 16.18 36.25 -3.70
CA TYR A 461 15.70 36.43 -2.34
C TYR A 461 14.20 36.74 -2.35
N ILE A 462 13.42 36.03 -1.56
CA ILE A 462 12.01 36.25 -1.34
C ILE A 462 11.83 36.85 0.06
N PRO A 463 11.50 38.17 0.14
CA PRO A 463 11.28 38.82 1.41
C PRO A 463 10.07 38.27 2.17
N LEU A 464 10.09 38.43 3.47
CA LEU A 464 9.00 38.18 4.38
C LEU A 464 7.69 38.84 3.88
N GLY A 465 6.58 38.14 3.93
CA GLY A 465 5.26 38.65 3.48
C GLY A 465 5.07 38.75 1.97
N THR A 466 6.07 38.45 1.16
CA THR A 466 5.96 38.52 -0.30
C THR A 466 5.24 37.32 -0.88
N MET A 467 4.23 37.55 -1.71
CA MET A 467 3.60 36.49 -2.51
C MET A 467 4.59 35.96 -3.53
N HIS A 468 4.72 34.63 -3.59
CA HIS A 468 5.67 34.00 -4.50
C HIS A 468 5.20 32.62 -4.97
N ARG A 469 5.73 32.21 -6.13
CA ARG A 469 5.51 30.89 -6.74
C ARG A 469 6.76 30.46 -7.48
N LEU A 470 7.09 29.17 -7.38
CA LEU A 470 8.11 28.50 -8.16
C LEU A 470 7.47 27.65 -9.24
N GLU A 471 7.91 27.76 -10.49
CA GLU A 471 7.46 26.97 -11.63
C GLU A 471 8.65 26.41 -12.40
N ASN A 472 8.52 25.19 -12.91
CA ASN A 472 9.45 24.61 -13.85
C ASN A 472 8.88 24.70 -15.28
N PRO A 473 9.27 25.69 -16.11
CA PRO A 473 8.82 25.79 -17.49
C PRO A 473 9.56 24.82 -18.43
N GLY A 474 10.61 24.16 -17.94
CA GLY A 474 11.51 23.31 -18.74
C GLY A 474 10.98 21.91 -18.98
N LYS A 475 11.76 21.12 -19.73
CA LYS A 475 11.49 19.71 -20.06
C LYS A 475 12.24 18.71 -19.17
N ILE A 476 13.15 19.21 -18.31
CA ILE A 476 13.90 18.43 -17.35
C ILE A 476 13.49 18.81 -15.93
N PRO A 477 13.71 17.97 -14.91
CA PRO A 477 13.50 18.38 -13.52
C PRO A 477 14.31 19.62 -13.16
N LEU A 478 13.66 20.56 -12.47
CA LEU A 478 14.29 21.72 -11.86
C LEU A 478 14.72 21.33 -10.45
N GLU A 479 15.98 21.57 -10.10
CA GLU A 479 16.50 21.40 -8.74
C GLU A 479 16.98 22.72 -8.19
N LEU A 480 16.58 23.06 -6.97
CA LEU A 480 17.05 24.24 -6.26
C LEU A 480 17.31 23.95 -4.78
N ILE A 481 18.19 24.74 -4.19
CA ILE A 481 18.38 24.82 -2.75
C ILE A 481 17.60 26.02 -2.25
N GLU A 482 16.75 25.80 -1.27
CA GLU A 482 15.98 26.78 -0.54
C GLU A 482 16.58 26.92 0.87
N VAL A 483 16.93 28.11 1.25
CA VAL A 483 17.29 28.45 2.64
C VAL A 483 16.20 29.34 3.20
N GLN A 484 15.43 28.80 4.12
CA GLN A 484 14.42 29.53 4.90
C GLN A 484 15.08 30.09 6.16
N SER A 485 14.80 31.33 6.49
CA SER A 485 15.28 31.97 7.74
C SER A 485 14.20 32.84 8.36
N GLY A 486 14.04 32.75 9.69
CA GLY A 486 13.01 33.51 10.37
C GLY A 486 12.79 33.09 11.82
N SER A 487 11.81 33.71 12.44
CA SER A 487 11.45 33.43 13.84
C SER A 487 10.52 32.21 13.99
N TYR A 488 9.86 31.81 12.91
CA TYR A 488 8.99 30.65 12.87
C TYR A 488 9.03 29.99 11.49
N LEU A 489 9.24 28.68 11.44
CA LEU A 489 9.45 27.90 10.22
C LEU A 489 8.37 26.82 9.99
N GLY A 490 7.29 26.82 10.78
CA GLY A 490 6.19 25.84 10.68
C GLY A 490 5.47 25.91 9.33
N GLU A 491 4.98 24.78 8.85
CA GLU A 491 4.21 24.68 7.59
C GLU A 491 2.84 25.39 7.69
N ASP A 492 2.35 25.65 8.89
CA ASP A 492 1.12 26.41 9.17
C ASP A 492 1.31 27.94 8.97
N ASP A 493 2.55 28.45 8.83
CA ASP A 493 2.85 29.82 8.38
C ASP A 493 2.59 30.04 6.88
N ILE A 494 2.23 29.00 6.12
CA ILE A 494 1.99 29.09 4.69
C ILE A 494 0.56 29.55 4.40
N GLU A 495 0.37 30.75 3.91
CA GLU A 495 -0.89 31.20 3.34
C GLU A 495 -0.91 30.94 1.82
N ARG A 496 -1.84 30.07 1.33
CA ARG A 496 -1.95 29.66 -0.07
C ARG A 496 -3.11 30.40 -0.76
N PHE A 497 -2.82 31.06 -1.88
CA PHE A 497 -3.78 31.84 -2.69
C PHE A 497 -4.31 31.07 -3.88
N ASP A 498 -3.43 30.39 -4.62
CA ASP A 498 -3.77 29.55 -5.77
C ASP A 498 -3.03 28.23 -5.65
N ASP A 499 -3.78 27.15 -5.49
CA ASP A 499 -3.25 25.79 -5.39
C ASP A 499 -3.99 24.86 -6.38
N ARG A 500 -3.31 24.57 -7.51
CA ARG A 500 -3.82 23.69 -8.57
C ARG A 500 -4.06 22.24 -8.10
N TYR A 501 -3.58 21.89 -6.92
CA TYR A 501 -3.63 20.52 -6.39
C TYR A 501 -4.67 20.33 -5.26
N GLY A 502 -5.53 21.33 -5.04
CA GLY A 502 -6.68 21.21 -4.13
C GLY A 502 -6.33 21.05 -2.65
N ARG A 503 -5.19 21.61 -2.18
CA ARG A 503 -4.75 21.56 -0.77
C ARG A 503 -5.37 22.67 0.10
N LYS A 504 -6.31 23.46 -0.41
CA LYS A 504 -7.01 24.49 0.38
C LYS A 504 -7.74 23.83 1.53
N GLY A 505 -7.41 24.21 2.77
CA GLY A 505 -8.04 23.72 4.00
C GLY A 505 -7.38 22.52 4.67
N THR A 506 -6.24 21.99 4.18
CA THR A 506 -5.52 20.88 4.81
C THR A 506 -4.37 21.33 5.74
N ASN A 507 -4.44 22.56 6.25
CA ASN A 507 -3.54 23.02 7.32
C ASN A 507 -4.09 22.50 8.66
N LYS A 508 -3.90 21.20 8.95
CA LYS A 508 -3.95 20.63 10.30
C LYS A 508 -2.91 19.51 10.38
#